data_1edc82beb25d1d0b1ace2190f3f094c9
#
_entry.id   1edc82beb25d1d0b1ace2190f3f094c9
#
_cell.length_a   1.000
_cell.length_b   1.000
_cell.length_c   1.000
_cell.angle_alpha   90.00
_cell.angle_beta   90.00
_cell.angle_gamma   90.00
#
_symmetry.space_group_name_H-M   'P 1'
#
loop_
_entity.id
_entity.type
_entity.pdbx_description
1 polymer ?
#
loop_
_entity_poly.entity_id
_entity_poly.type
_entity_poly.pdbx_seq_one_letter_code
_entity_poly.pdbx_strand_id
1 'polypeptide(L)'
;MVRGIDKTTSLHLNNEVQFLCFRLDEEKDAQLYGLNIFKIREIIHYDGEVTEILGGSDGVMLGFLSVRGESIPLVDVKRWLHYNANDPSRDLKECSVKDEHNLVIVCHFSNHSIALKVLKIERIIHKNWTEISAGDKQGINEEGKISAITRFDKERVVQILDVEKMISDVFPSLKDLDDLTLRCIEAIQSQKLILIAEDSLSALKTLEKIVQTLELRYLAFPNGKELLDYLYEKEHYQQVGVVITDLEMPVISGFEVLKTIKADSRTEHLPVIINSSMSSDSNRQLAQSLEADGFVVKSNILEIHEMLKKTLS
;
A
#
# COMPACT_ATOMS: atom_id res chain seq x y z
N MET A 1 9.01 20.92 23.15
CA MET A 1 9.83 21.41 22.01
C MET A 1 10.09 20.24 21.09
N VAL A 2 9.21 20.01 20.11
CA VAL A 2 9.32 18.87 19.16
C VAL A 2 10.33 19.26 18.07
N ARG A 3 11.61 19.02 18.31
CA ARG A 3 12.65 19.09 17.29
C ARG A 3 12.76 17.71 16.65
N GLY A 4 12.33 17.56 15.41
CA GLY A 4 12.59 16.38 14.61
C GLY A 4 11.37 15.75 13.92
N ILE A 5 10.31 16.52 13.69
CA ILE A 5 9.27 16.08 12.76
C ILE A 5 9.86 16.20 11.36
N ASP A 6 10.15 15.08 10.73
CA ASP A 6 10.62 15.01 9.35
C ASP A 6 9.53 15.62 8.44
N LYS A 7 9.93 16.19 7.28
CA LYS A 7 8.97 16.76 6.30
C LYS A 7 7.86 15.77 5.92
N THR A 8 8.17 14.49 5.93
CA THR A 8 7.28 13.36 5.72
C THR A 8 6.10 13.36 6.71
N THR A 9 6.42 13.47 7.98
CA THR A 9 5.46 13.45 9.07
C THR A 9 4.52 14.67 9.03
N SER A 10 5.02 15.84 8.57
CA SER A 10 4.19 17.03 8.44
C SER A 10 3.13 16.93 7.34
N LEU A 11 3.42 16.23 6.25
CA LEU A 11 2.45 16.01 5.17
C LEU A 11 1.27 15.13 5.64
N HIS A 12 1.57 14.06 6.35
CA HIS A 12 0.51 13.18 6.90
C HIS A 12 -0.40 13.91 7.90
N LEU A 13 0.16 14.78 8.74
CA LEU A 13 -0.62 15.59 9.69
C LEU A 13 -1.57 16.57 9.02
N ASN A 14 -1.25 17.01 7.80
CA ASN A 14 -2.07 17.93 7.01
C ASN A 14 -3.01 17.23 6.03
N ASN A 15 -3.13 15.91 6.10
CA ASN A 15 -3.86 15.08 5.13
C ASN A 15 -3.35 15.25 3.69
N GLU A 16 -2.03 15.42 3.52
CA GLU A 16 -1.35 15.68 2.26
C GLU A 16 -0.50 14.49 1.83
N VAL A 17 -0.30 14.34 0.52
CA VAL A 17 0.53 13.32 -0.10
C VAL A 17 1.27 13.86 -1.31
N GLN A 18 2.41 13.26 -1.64
CA GLN A 18 3.18 13.57 -2.84
C GLN A 18 3.35 12.33 -3.70
N PHE A 19 3.11 12.47 -4.99
CA PHE A 19 3.30 11.40 -5.96
C PHE A 19 4.37 11.78 -6.98
N LEU A 20 5.34 10.89 -7.19
CA LEU A 20 6.23 10.93 -8.33
C LEU A 20 5.47 10.44 -9.56
N CYS A 21 5.32 11.31 -10.56
CA CYS A 21 4.62 10.98 -11.79
C CYS A 21 5.60 10.59 -12.90
N PHE A 22 5.25 9.57 -13.67
CA PHE A 22 6.08 9.02 -14.74
C PHE A 22 5.25 8.46 -15.90
N ARG A 23 5.92 8.13 -17.00
CA ARG A 23 5.35 7.51 -18.19
C ARG A 23 6.05 6.20 -18.54
N LEU A 24 5.28 5.35 -19.23
CA LEU A 24 5.73 4.05 -19.74
C LEU A 24 5.83 4.04 -21.28
N ASP A 25 5.32 5.08 -21.93
CA ASP A 25 5.30 5.27 -23.39
C ASP A 25 5.80 6.67 -23.78
N GLU A 26 6.25 6.79 -25.03
CA GLU A 26 6.88 8.01 -25.57
C GLU A 26 5.86 9.08 -25.98
N GLU A 27 4.65 8.68 -26.35
CA GLU A 27 3.62 9.59 -26.81
C GLU A 27 3.37 10.71 -25.81
N LYS A 28 3.20 11.93 -26.33
CA LYS A 28 3.07 13.14 -25.52
C LYS A 28 1.83 13.08 -24.61
N ASP A 29 0.80 12.37 -25.06
CA ASP A 29 -0.49 12.19 -24.39
C ASP A 29 -0.60 10.80 -23.72
N ALA A 30 0.54 10.07 -23.59
CA ALA A 30 0.57 8.78 -22.90
C ALA A 30 0.04 8.89 -21.47
N GLN A 31 -0.58 7.80 -21.01
CA GLN A 31 -1.09 7.68 -19.65
C GLN A 31 0.00 7.98 -18.62
N LEU A 32 -0.34 8.80 -17.63
CA LEU A 32 0.52 9.11 -16.50
C LEU A 32 0.23 8.14 -15.35
N TYR A 33 1.32 7.65 -14.78
CA TYR A 33 1.30 6.82 -13.58
C TYR A 33 1.98 7.54 -12.43
N GLY A 34 1.61 7.16 -11.20
CA GLY A 34 2.16 7.76 -10.00
C GLY A 34 2.50 6.73 -8.93
N LEU A 35 3.52 7.05 -8.16
CA LEU A 35 3.91 6.34 -6.95
C LEU A 35 4.04 7.33 -5.80
N ASN A 36 3.60 6.95 -4.60
CA ASN A 36 3.85 7.75 -3.43
C ASN A 36 5.37 7.87 -3.20
N ILE A 37 5.86 9.11 -3.04
CA ILE A 37 7.29 9.37 -2.89
C ILE A 37 7.91 8.69 -1.67
N PHE A 38 7.13 8.44 -0.64
CA PHE A 38 7.60 7.79 0.59
C PHE A 38 7.94 6.31 0.40
N LYS A 39 7.42 5.72 -0.67
CA LYS A 39 7.75 4.36 -1.08
C LYS A 39 9.02 4.31 -1.95
N ILE A 40 9.55 5.45 -2.37
CA ILE A 40 10.70 5.55 -3.27
C ILE A 40 11.98 5.76 -2.46
N ARG A 41 12.94 4.86 -2.64
CA ARG A 41 14.27 4.98 -2.04
C ARG A 41 15.19 5.87 -2.87
N GLU A 42 15.24 5.61 -4.17
CA GLU A 42 16.09 6.34 -5.12
C GLU A 42 15.65 6.12 -6.57
N ILE A 43 16.11 6.99 -7.46
CA ILE A 43 15.92 6.87 -8.91
C ILE A 43 17.31 6.76 -9.52
N ILE A 44 17.52 5.73 -10.34
CA ILE A 44 18.81 5.45 -10.94
C ILE A 44 18.68 5.22 -12.45
N HIS A 45 19.77 5.48 -13.16
CA HIS A 45 20.00 4.90 -14.48
C HIS A 45 20.80 3.61 -14.30
N TYR A 46 20.42 2.55 -15.01
CA TYR A 46 21.19 1.31 -15.03
C TYR A 46 21.78 1.09 -16.43
N ASP A 47 22.91 0.41 -16.49
CA ASP A 47 23.68 0.16 -17.71
C ASP A 47 23.15 -1.02 -18.56
N GLY A 48 22.02 -1.60 -18.15
CA GLY A 48 21.40 -2.75 -18.80
C GLY A 48 21.91 -4.10 -18.28
N GLU A 49 22.87 -4.11 -17.36
CA GLU A 49 23.34 -5.34 -16.73
C GLU A 49 22.33 -5.84 -15.69
N VAL A 50 21.61 -6.88 -16.08
CA VAL A 50 20.62 -7.57 -15.24
C VAL A 50 21.02 -9.03 -15.15
N THR A 51 21.09 -9.56 -13.93
CA THR A 51 21.27 -11.01 -13.74
C THR A 51 19.98 -11.71 -14.10
N GLU A 52 19.94 -12.38 -15.25
CA GLU A 52 18.76 -13.10 -15.72
C GLU A 52 18.38 -14.27 -14.77
N ILE A 53 17.09 -14.52 -14.67
CA ILE A 53 16.55 -15.65 -13.91
C ILE A 53 16.18 -16.75 -14.89
N LEU A 54 16.81 -17.91 -14.76
CA LEU A 54 16.43 -19.13 -15.46
C LEU A 54 15.07 -19.62 -14.91
N GLY A 55 14.01 -19.52 -15.73
CA GLY A 55 12.66 -19.94 -15.35
C GLY A 55 11.85 -18.89 -14.58
N GLY A 56 12.23 -17.62 -14.64
CA GLY A 56 11.48 -16.53 -14.02
C GLY A 56 10.10 -16.34 -14.64
N SER A 57 9.16 -16.09 -13.78
CA SER A 57 7.74 -15.87 -14.02
C SER A 57 7.45 -14.96 -15.22
N ASP A 58 6.69 -15.45 -16.18
CA ASP A 58 5.78 -14.72 -17.09
C ASP A 58 6.30 -13.43 -17.77
N GLY A 59 7.62 -13.18 -17.80
CA GLY A 59 8.23 -12.04 -18.49
C GLY A 59 8.04 -10.67 -17.83
N VAL A 60 7.37 -10.58 -16.69
CA VAL A 60 7.18 -9.33 -15.93
C VAL A 60 8.46 -8.95 -15.18
N MET A 61 9.06 -9.91 -14.51
CA MET A 61 10.35 -9.76 -13.85
C MET A 61 11.48 -9.95 -14.84
N LEU A 62 12.33 -8.94 -15.00
CA LEU A 62 13.43 -8.94 -15.96
C LEU A 62 14.68 -9.64 -15.41
N GLY A 63 14.82 -9.72 -14.09
CA GLY A 63 15.98 -10.28 -13.42
C GLY A 63 16.30 -9.55 -12.12
N PHE A 64 17.56 -9.60 -11.68
CA PHE A 64 18.03 -8.85 -10.53
C PHE A 64 19.02 -7.77 -10.92
N LEU A 65 18.84 -6.59 -10.33
CA LEU A 65 19.70 -5.45 -10.46
C LEU A 65 20.56 -5.29 -9.20
N SER A 66 21.86 -5.08 -9.34
CA SER A 66 22.72 -4.78 -8.20
C SER A 66 22.71 -3.28 -7.91
N VAL A 67 22.16 -2.90 -6.74
CA VAL A 67 22.11 -1.51 -6.30
C VAL A 67 22.81 -1.40 -4.95
N ARG A 68 23.96 -0.73 -4.91
CA ARG A 68 24.78 -0.55 -3.70
C ARG A 68 25.13 -1.86 -2.96
N GLY A 69 25.28 -2.95 -3.71
CA GLY A 69 25.60 -4.26 -3.17
C GLY A 69 24.39 -5.07 -2.71
N GLU A 70 23.18 -4.54 -2.85
CA GLU A 70 21.92 -5.24 -2.66
C GLU A 70 21.41 -5.77 -4.00
N SER A 71 20.97 -7.02 -4.04
CA SER A 71 20.37 -7.63 -5.23
C SER A 71 18.86 -7.39 -5.21
N ILE A 72 18.38 -6.53 -6.10
CA ILE A 72 16.98 -6.06 -6.13
C ILE A 72 16.29 -6.58 -7.38
N PRO A 73 15.10 -7.22 -7.27
CA PRO A 73 14.35 -7.67 -8.45
C PRO A 73 13.90 -6.48 -9.30
N LEU A 74 14.14 -6.59 -10.61
CA LEU A 74 13.76 -5.59 -11.61
C LEU A 74 12.47 -6.02 -12.30
N VAL A 75 11.46 -5.17 -12.21
CA VAL A 75 10.14 -5.36 -12.81
C VAL A 75 9.90 -4.35 -13.92
N ASP A 76 9.44 -4.83 -15.07
CA ASP A 76 8.92 -3.97 -16.13
C ASP A 76 7.47 -3.61 -15.80
N VAL A 77 7.24 -2.34 -15.43
CA VAL A 77 5.91 -1.85 -14.99
C VAL A 77 4.88 -1.97 -16.11
N LYS A 78 5.27 -1.74 -17.37
CA LYS A 78 4.35 -1.85 -18.50
C LYS A 78 3.91 -3.29 -18.72
N ARG A 79 4.83 -4.26 -18.64
CA ARG A 79 4.51 -5.68 -18.70
C ARG A 79 3.59 -6.08 -17.55
N TRP A 80 3.88 -5.64 -16.33
CA TRP A 80 3.02 -5.93 -15.18
C TRP A 80 1.59 -5.40 -15.37
N LEU A 81 1.42 -4.20 -15.90
CA LEU A 81 0.09 -3.65 -16.18
C LEU A 81 -0.72 -4.51 -17.17
N HIS A 82 -0.04 -5.17 -18.12
CA HIS A 82 -0.65 -6.07 -19.10
C HIS A 82 -0.68 -7.54 -18.66
N TYR A 83 -0.02 -7.88 -17.56
CA TYR A 83 0.00 -9.22 -17.01
C TYR A 83 -1.36 -9.61 -16.45
N ASN A 84 -1.80 -10.84 -16.73
CA ASN A 84 -3.00 -11.41 -16.15
C ASN A 84 -2.69 -12.83 -15.65
N ALA A 85 -2.78 -13.05 -14.35
CA ALA A 85 -2.51 -14.36 -13.74
C ALA A 85 -3.45 -15.47 -14.24
N ASN A 86 -4.64 -15.12 -14.76
CA ASN A 86 -5.60 -16.06 -15.33
C ASN A 86 -5.35 -16.36 -16.82
N ASP A 87 -4.45 -15.60 -17.47
CA ASP A 87 -4.03 -15.82 -18.87
C ASP A 87 -2.49 -15.69 -18.98
N PRO A 88 -1.73 -16.66 -18.47
CA PRO A 88 -0.27 -16.65 -18.50
C PRO A 88 0.31 -16.89 -19.89
N SER A 89 -0.51 -17.23 -20.88
CA SER A 89 -0.05 -17.50 -22.26
C SER A 89 0.22 -16.23 -23.07
N ARG A 90 -0.17 -15.05 -22.57
CA ARG A 90 -0.02 -13.77 -23.26
C ARG A 90 1.46 -13.41 -23.38
N ASP A 91 1.95 -13.21 -24.58
CA ASP A 91 3.31 -12.68 -24.80
C ASP A 91 3.38 -11.20 -24.39
N LEU A 92 4.10 -10.93 -23.32
CA LEU A 92 4.27 -9.59 -22.76
C LEU A 92 5.48 -8.83 -23.36
N LYS A 93 6.27 -9.45 -24.26
CA LYS A 93 7.48 -8.82 -24.81
C LYS A 93 7.17 -7.57 -25.63
N GLU A 94 6.04 -7.58 -26.35
CA GLU A 94 5.58 -6.41 -27.12
C GLU A 94 5.08 -5.27 -26.23
N CYS A 95 4.72 -5.57 -24.98
CA CYS A 95 4.25 -4.62 -23.98
C CYS A 95 5.36 -4.10 -23.06
N SER A 96 6.62 -4.14 -23.46
CA SER A 96 7.74 -3.73 -22.62
C SER A 96 8.00 -2.22 -22.68
N VAL A 97 8.54 -1.67 -21.59
CA VAL A 97 9.16 -0.34 -21.60
C VAL A 97 10.42 -0.39 -22.48
N LYS A 98 10.53 0.53 -23.42
CA LYS A 98 11.70 0.60 -24.32
C LYS A 98 13.01 0.87 -23.54
N ASP A 99 14.12 0.33 -24.05
CA ASP A 99 15.41 0.38 -23.35
C ASP A 99 16.19 1.71 -23.53
N GLU A 100 15.66 2.66 -24.31
CA GLU A 100 16.38 3.88 -24.70
C GLU A 100 16.81 4.76 -23.51
N HIS A 101 16.15 4.64 -22.35
CA HIS A 101 16.41 5.52 -21.19
C HIS A 101 16.91 4.82 -19.94
N ASN A 102 16.84 3.49 -19.85
CA ASN A 102 17.33 2.68 -18.71
C ASN A 102 17.06 3.30 -17.34
N LEU A 103 15.83 3.81 -17.13
CA LEU A 103 15.46 4.51 -15.92
C LEU A 103 14.71 3.57 -14.97
N VAL A 104 15.15 3.57 -13.72
CA VAL A 104 14.62 2.69 -12.69
C VAL A 104 14.27 3.47 -11.43
N ILE A 105 13.08 3.24 -10.91
CA ILE A 105 12.65 3.71 -9.60
C ILE A 105 12.84 2.56 -8.61
N VAL A 106 13.74 2.72 -7.65
CA VAL A 106 13.94 1.75 -6.58
C VAL A 106 12.99 2.08 -5.44
N CYS A 107 12.11 1.14 -5.12
CA CYS A 107 11.12 1.26 -4.08
C CYS A 107 11.43 0.33 -2.91
N HIS A 108 11.01 0.73 -1.71
CA HIS A 108 11.07 -0.10 -0.51
C HIS A 108 9.68 -0.18 0.13
N PHE A 109 9.20 -1.41 0.33
CA PHE A 109 7.88 -1.68 0.89
C PHE A 109 7.99 -2.73 1.99
N SER A 110 7.48 -2.40 3.16
CA SER A 110 7.57 -3.31 4.30
C SER A 110 9.02 -3.76 4.48
N ASN A 111 9.35 -4.99 4.14
CA ASN A 111 10.70 -5.55 4.21
C ASN A 111 11.28 -5.92 2.83
N HIS A 112 10.66 -5.45 1.72
CA HIS A 112 11.07 -5.82 0.38
C HIS A 112 11.49 -4.59 -0.43
N SER A 113 12.62 -4.71 -1.15
CA SER A 113 13.03 -3.74 -2.17
C SER A 113 12.64 -4.27 -3.56
N ILE A 114 12.13 -3.40 -4.43
CA ILE A 114 11.79 -3.68 -5.82
C ILE A 114 12.26 -2.54 -6.71
N ALA A 115 12.77 -2.88 -7.87
CA ALA A 115 13.23 -1.93 -8.89
C ALA A 115 12.21 -1.91 -10.04
N LEU A 116 11.69 -0.75 -10.37
CA LEU A 116 10.63 -0.53 -11.35
C LEU A 116 11.20 0.13 -12.59
N LYS A 117 11.22 -0.59 -13.71
CA LYS A 117 11.62 -0.05 -15.01
C LYS A 117 10.53 0.87 -15.54
N VAL A 118 10.88 2.13 -15.81
CA VAL A 118 9.98 3.16 -16.32
C VAL A 118 10.66 3.89 -17.50
N LEU A 119 9.88 4.54 -18.36
CA LEU A 119 10.43 5.25 -19.50
C LEU A 119 10.94 6.64 -19.12
N LYS A 120 10.10 7.43 -18.44
CA LYS A 120 10.40 8.84 -18.17
C LYS A 120 9.75 9.32 -16.89
N ILE A 121 10.51 10.02 -16.05
CA ILE A 121 9.98 10.78 -14.92
C ILE A 121 9.45 12.13 -15.42
N GLU A 122 8.29 12.52 -14.96
CA GLU A 122 7.69 13.82 -15.22
C GLU A 122 8.00 14.80 -14.09
N ARG A 123 7.18 14.81 -13.05
CA ARG A 123 7.38 15.67 -11.88
C ARG A 123 6.71 15.06 -10.66
N ILE A 124 7.04 15.59 -9.50
CA ILE A 124 6.29 15.33 -8.28
C ILE A 124 5.06 16.25 -8.26
N ILE A 125 3.91 15.69 -7.94
CA ILE A 125 2.69 16.44 -7.65
C ILE A 125 2.37 16.37 -6.16
N HIS A 126 1.85 17.47 -5.63
CA HIS A 126 1.43 17.58 -4.25
C HIS A 126 -0.10 17.64 -4.21
N LYS A 127 -0.73 16.81 -3.40
CA LYS A 127 -2.18 16.64 -3.31
C LYS A 127 -2.64 16.55 -1.87
N ASN A 128 -3.88 16.96 -1.64
CA ASN A 128 -4.61 16.57 -0.45
C ASN A 128 -5.32 15.24 -0.72
N TRP A 129 -5.45 14.37 0.28
CA TRP A 129 -6.14 13.09 0.12
C TRP A 129 -7.59 13.25 -0.35
N THR A 130 -8.25 14.38 -0.06
CA THR A 130 -9.59 14.71 -0.56
C THR A 130 -9.66 14.92 -2.08
N GLU A 131 -8.52 15.16 -2.75
CA GLU A 131 -8.41 15.31 -4.21
C GLU A 131 -8.17 13.96 -4.93
N ILE A 132 -8.13 12.87 -4.18
CA ILE A 132 -7.79 11.54 -4.67
C ILE A 132 -9.05 10.68 -4.62
N SER A 133 -9.35 10.02 -5.74
CA SER A 133 -10.49 9.12 -5.88
C SER A 133 -9.99 7.68 -5.92
N ALA A 134 -10.64 6.77 -5.19
CA ALA A 134 -10.35 5.34 -5.25
C ALA A 134 -10.57 4.78 -6.66
N GLY A 135 -9.72 3.85 -7.10
CA GLY A 135 -9.72 3.28 -8.43
C GLY A 135 -10.99 2.48 -8.76
N ASP A 136 -11.56 1.79 -7.82
CA ASP A 136 -12.75 0.93 -7.95
C ASP A 136 -14.03 1.72 -8.25
N LYS A 137 -14.18 2.94 -7.73
CA LYS A 137 -15.36 3.79 -8.00
C LYS A 137 -15.49 4.23 -9.46
N GLN A 138 -14.43 4.05 -10.26
CA GLN A 138 -14.40 4.46 -11.67
C GLN A 138 -14.30 3.28 -12.64
N GLY A 139 -14.38 2.03 -12.17
CA GLY A 139 -14.31 0.84 -13.02
C GLY A 139 -12.94 0.59 -13.68
N ILE A 140 -11.87 1.22 -13.17
CA ILE A 140 -10.53 1.15 -13.76
C ILE A 140 -9.69 0.06 -13.07
N ASN A 141 -10.17 -0.47 -11.95
CA ASN A 141 -9.38 -1.36 -11.07
C ASN A 141 -9.83 -2.83 -11.11
N GLU A 142 -10.29 -3.34 -12.26
CA GLU A 142 -10.77 -4.73 -12.35
C GLU A 142 -9.74 -5.78 -11.89
N GLU A 143 -8.44 -5.49 -12.02
CA GLU A 143 -7.35 -6.38 -11.60
C GLU A 143 -6.63 -5.92 -10.31
N GLY A 144 -7.07 -4.83 -9.67
CA GLY A 144 -6.45 -4.32 -8.45
C GLY A 144 -5.09 -3.64 -8.62
N LYS A 145 -4.70 -3.25 -9.85
CA LYS A 145 -3.38 -2.67 -10.14
C LYS A 145 -3.29 -1.17 -9.88
N ILE A 146 -4.44 -0.50 -9.85
CA ILE A 146 -4.55 0.96 -9.65
C ILE A 146 -5.31 1.20 -8.34
N SER A 147 -4.64 1.71 -7.32
CA SER A 147 -5.27 2.00 -6.03
C SER A 147 -6.12 3.27 -6.10
N ALA A 148 -5.66 4.28 -6.83
CA ALA A 148 -6.32 5.58 -6.85
C ALA A 148 -6.06 6.36 -8.14
N ILE A 149 -6.83 7.46 -8.31
CA ILE A 149 -6.69 8.39 -9.42
C ILE A 149 -6.70 9.81 -8.88
N THR A 150 -5.86 10.67 -9.45
CA THR A 150 -5.87 12.10 -9.17
C THR A 150 -5.53 12.92 -10.42
N ARG A 151 -5.70 14.24 -10.35
CA ARG A 151 -5.36 15.14 -11.46
C ARG A 151 -3.89 15.49 -11.46
N PHE A 152 -3.23 15.36 -12.63
CA PHE A 152 -1.89 15.89 -12.86
C PHE A 152 -1.93 17.39 -13.11
N ASP A 153 -2.83 17.81 -14.00
CA ASP A 153 -3.12 19.18 -14.35
C ASP A 153 -4.61 19.34 -14.70
N LYS A 154 -4.98 20.37 -15.48
CA LYS A 154 -6.39 20.63 -15.84
C LYS A 154 -6.99 19.56 -16.76
N GLU A 155 -6.17 18.88 -17.58
CA GLU A 155 -6.61 18.01 -18.66
C GLU A 155 -6.25 16.54 -18.42
N ARG A 156 -5.16 16.27 -17.70
CA ARG A 156 -4.61 14.92 -17.54
C ARG A 156 -4.79 14.38 -16.12
N VAL A 157 -4.97 13.08 -16.05
CA VAL A 157 -5.07 12.32 -14.80
C VAL A 157 -3.85 11.42 -14.60
N VAL A 158 -3.56 11.11 -13.34
CA VAL A 158 -2.55 10.15 -12.92
C VAL A 158 -3.23 8.95 -12.32
N GLN A 159 -2.85 7.77 -12.74
CA GLN A 159 -3.22 6.51 -12.12
C GLN A 159 -2.15 6.12 -11.09
N ILE A 160 -2.55 5.97 -9.84
CA ILE A 160 -1.64 5.59 -8.75
C ILE A 160 -1.56 4.07 -8.70
N LEU A 161 -0.33 3.55 -8.84
CA LEU A 161 -0.10 2.10 -8.87
C LEU A 161 -0.24 1.49 -7.46
N ASP A 162 -0.91 0.34 -7.39
CA ASP A 162 -0.92 -0.52 -6.21
C ASP A 162 0.34 -1.40 -6.23
N VAL A 163 1.30 -1.07 -5.38
CA VAL A 163 2.57 -1.77 -5.32
C VAL A 163 2.49 -3.04 -4.47
N GLU A 164 1.60 -3.09 -3.50
CA GLU A 164 1.29 -4.31 -2.74
C GLU A 164 0.78 -5.40 -3.70
N LYS A 165 -0.11 -5.02 -4.62
CA LYS A 165 -0.59 -5.90 -5.69
C LYS A 165 0.55 -6.35 -6.61
N MET A 166 1.45 -5.43 -6.99
CA MET A 166 2.60 -5.76 -7.83
C MET A 166 3.51 -6.80 -7.17
N ILE A 167 3.86 -6.60 -5.89
CA ILE A 167 4.67 -7.56 -5.12
C ILE A 167 3.96 -8.92 -5.05
N SER A 168 2.66 -8.91 -4.76
CA SER A 168 1.85 -10.14 -4.70
C SER A 168 1.80 -10.91 -6.03
N ASP A 169 1.84 -10.21 -7.17
CA ASP A 169 1.84 -10.83 -8.50
C ASP A 169 3.23 -11.35 -8.89
N VAL A 170 4.27 -10.58 -8.57
CA VAL A 170 5.66 -10.91 -8.96
C VAL A 170 6.26 -11.99 -8.05
N PHE A 171 5.84 -12.04 -6.78
CA PHE A 171 6.36 -12.99 -5.78
C PHE A 171 5.25 -13.87 -5.17
N PRO A 172 4.66 -14.80 -5.94
CA PRO A 172 3.61 -15.69 -5.43
C PRO A 172 4.03 -16.52 -4.21
N SER A 173 5.33 -16.87 -4.10
CA SER A 173 5.88 -17.62 -2.96
C SER A 173 5.75 -16.91 -1.61
N LEU A 174 5.58 -15.59 -1.59
CA LEU A 174 5.30 -14.86 -0.35
C LEU A 174 3.93 -15.26 0.21
N LYS A 175 2.94 -15.52 -0.66
CA LYS A 175 1.61 -16.00 -0.25
C LYS A 175 1.68 -17.38 0.41
N ASP A 176 2.56 -18.25 -0.08
CA ASP A 176 2.73 -19.60 0.50
C ASP A 176 3.31 -19.50 1.92
N LEU A 177 4.24 -18.57 2.16
CA LEU A 177 4.79 -18.31 3.49
C LEU A 177 3.73 -17.73 4.44
N ASP A 178 2.91 -16.80 3.95
CA ASP A 178 1.78 -16.26 4.71
C ASP A 178 0.79 -17.37 5.09
N ASP A 179 0.48 -18.29 4.17
CA ASP A 179 -0.41 -19.42 4.42
C ASP A 179 0.14 -20.39 5.46
N LEU A 180 1.46 -20.63 5.47
CA LEU A 180 2.11 -21.43 6.51
C LEU A 180 2.03 -20.73 7.87
N THR A 181 2.28 -19.41 7.91
CA THR A 181 2.21 -18.61 9.14
C THR A 181 0.79 -18.58 9.71
N LEU A 182 -0.23 -18.45 8.86
CA LEU A 182 -1.63 -18.49 9.26
C LEU A 182 -2.05 -19.79 9.95
N ARG A 183 -1.42 -20.91 9.57
CA ARG A 183 -1.68 -22.21 10.25
C ARG A 183 -1.09 -22.31 11.65
N CYS A 184 -0.21 -21.38 12.02
CA CYS A 184 0.46 -21.36 13.33
C CYS A 184 -0.22 -20.42 14.33
N ILE A 185 -1.20 -19.61 13.92
CA ILE A 185 -1.93 -18.70 14.81
C ILE A 185 -3.19 -19.36 15.35
N GLU A 186 -3.54 -19.03 16.60
CA GLU A 186 -4.70 -19.59 17.28
C GLU A 186 -5.89 -18.63 17.24
N ALA A 187 -7.10 -19.17 17.22
CA ALA A 187 -8.34 -18.39 17.29
C ALA A 187 -8.41 -17.55 18.58
N ILE A 188 -9.00 -16.37 18.47
CA ILE A 188 -9.19 -15.45 19.61
C ILE A 188 -10.68 -15.45 19.98
N GLN A 189 -10.97 -15.77 21.24
CA GLN A 189 -12.34 -15.77 21.77
C GLN A 189 -12.81 -14.35 22.04
N SER A 190 -13.48 -13.73 21.07
CA SER A 190 -14.08 -12.41 21.24
C SER A 190 -15.36 -12.24 20.41
N GLN A 191 -16.35 -11.54 20.95
CA GLN A 191 -17.60 -11.19 20.26
C GLN A 191 -17.56 -9.76 19.69
N LYS A 192 -16.49 -9.01 19.97
CA LYS A 192 -16.34 -7.64 19.53
C LYS A 192 -16.09 -7.56 18.03
N LEU A 193 -16.55 -6.50 17.41
CA LEU A 193 -16.39 -6.23 15.98
C LEU A 193 -15.05 -5.56 15.71
N ILE A 194 -14.35 -6.01 14.68
CA ILE A 194 -13.16 -5.35 14.15
C ILE A 194 -13.56 -4.49 12.96
N LEU A 195 -13.14 -3.23 12.92
CA LEU A 195 -13.25 -2.39 11.73
C LEU A 195 -11.90 -2.30 11.05
N ILE A 196 -11.89 -2.48 9.73
CA ILE A 196 -10.69 -2.42 8.90
C ILE A 196 -10.87 -1.33 7.84
N ALA A 197 -9.93 -0.39 7.74
CA ALA A 197 -9.84 0.55 6.63
C ALA A 197 -8.57 0.26 5.82
N GLU A 198 -8.73 -0.09 4.54
CA GLU A 198 -7.63 -0.47 3.64
C GLU A 198 -8.08 -0.25 2.19
N ASP A 199 -7.31 0.51 1.40
CA ASP A 199 -7.63 0.81 0.00
C ASP A 199 -7.02 -0.19 -0.98
N SER A 200 -5.94 -0.88 -0.61
CA SER A 200 -5.36 -1.96 -1.41
C SER A 200 -6.16 -3.25 -1.26
N LEU A 201 -6.79 -3.71 -2.34
CA LEU A 201 -7.51 -4.99 -2.36
C LEU A 201 -6.62 -6.18 -2.00
N SER A 202 -5.34 -6.11 -2.33
CA SER A 202 -4.36 -7.16 -2.01
C SER A 202 -4.06 -7.21 -0.51
N ALA A 203 -3.79 -6.05 0.11
CA ALA A 203 -3.54 -5.94 1.54
C ALA A 203 -4.80 -6.26 2.35
N LEU A 204 -5.98 -5.78 1.90
CA LEU A 204 -7.27 -6.09 2.52
C LEU A 204 -7.51 -7.60 2.58
N LYS A 205 -7.33 -8.33 1.47
CA LYS A 205 -7.49 -9.79 1.44
C LYS A 205 -6.59 -10.52 2.43
N THR A 206 -5.37 -10.01 2.63
CA THR A 206 -4.44 -10.57 3.63
C THR A 206 -4.97 -10.35 5.05
N LEU A 207 -5.41 -9.12 5.37
CA LEU A 207 -6.02 -8.82 6.67
C LEU A 207 -7.30 -9.62 6.92
N GLU A 208 -8.19 -9.71 5.93
CA GLU A 208 -9.41 -10.52 6.02
C GLU A 208 -9.09 -11.98 6.33
N LYS A 209 -8.09 -12.55 5.66
CA LYS A 209 -7.66 -13.92 5.89
C LYS A 209 -7.12 -14.12 7.31
N ILE A 210 -6.37 -13.15 7.85
CA ILE A 210 -5.90 -13.17 9.24
C ILE A 210 -7.09 -13.18 10.20
N VAL A 211 -8.02 -12.22 10.11
CA VAL A 211 -9.14 -12.09 11.04
C VAL A 211 -10.12 -13.25 10.92
N GLN A 212 -10.30 -13.82 9.73
CA GLN A 212 -11.09 -15.05 9.52
C GLN A 212 -10.44 -16.27 10.18
N THR A 213 -9.11 -16.41 10.05
CA THR A 213 -8.37 -17.51 10.71
C THR A 213 -8.45 -17.40 12.23
N LEU A 214 -8.52 -16.18 12.76
CA LEU A 214 -8.68 -15.90 14.18
C LEU A 214 -10.14 -16.05 14.68
N GLU A 215 -11.08 -16.38 13.78
CA GLU A 215 -12.54 -16.52 14.05
C GLU A 215 -13.18 -15.22 14.57
N LEU A 216 -12.66 -14.06 14.14
CA LEU A 216 -13.12 -12.76 14.58
C LEU A 216 -14.14 -12.14 13.61
N ARG A 217 -15.12 -11.40 14.15
CA ARG A 217 -16.08 -10.64 13.36
C ARG A 217 -15.45 -9.35 12.87
N TYR A 218 -15.61 -9.03 11.58
CA TYR A 218 -15.06 -7.80 11.03
C TYR A 218 -15.97 -7.15 9.98
N LEU A 219 -15.75 -5.87 9.74
CA LEU A 219 -16.24 -5.12 8.58
C LEU A 219 -15.05 -4.37 7.95
N ALA A 220 -14.99 -4.39 6.65
CA ALA A 220 -13.93 -3.74 5.88
C ALA A 220 -14.48 -2.55 5.08
N PHE A 221 -13.68 -1.48 5.00
CA PHE A 221 -14.00 -0.22 4.32
C PHE A 221 -12.85 0.18 3.40
N PRO A 222 -13.12 0.71 2.19
CA PRO A 222 -12.09 1.07 1.22
C PRO A 222 -11.36 2.37 1.56
N ASN A 223 -11.74 3.06 2.62
CA ASN A 223 -11.09 4.28 3.11
C ASN A 223 -11.55 4.62 4.54
N GLY A 224 -10.76 5.46 5.19
CA GLY A 224 -11.03 5.87 6.56
C GLY A 224 -12.32 6.67 6.75
N LYS A 225 -12.78 7.41 5.73
CA LYS A 225 -14.02 8.18 5.82
C LYS A 225 -15.25 7.28 5.96
N GLU A 226 -15.34 6.24 5.13
CA GLU A 226 -16.44 5.27 5.21
C GLU A 226 -16.43 4.49 6.54
N LEU A 227 -15.24 4.17 7.06
CA LEU A 227 -15.10 3.57 8.39
C LEU A 227 -15.63 4.50 9.49
N LEU A 228 -15.24 5.77 9.50
CA LEU A 228 -15.71 6.74 10.51
C LEU A 228 -17.21 6.99 10.39
N ASP A 229 -17.75 7.10 9.18
CA ASP A 229 -19.19 7.26 8.97
C ASP A 229 -19.97 6.09 9.57
N TYR A 230 -19.51 4.85 9.34
CA TYR A 230 -20.09 3.66 9.98
C TYR A 230 -19.94 3.68 11.51
N LEU A 231 -18.75 4.01 12.02
CA LEU A 231 -18.45 4.02 13.45
C LEU A 231 -19.41 4.93 14.24
N TYR A 232 -19.71 6.10 13.69
CA TYR A 232 -20.57 7.09 14.34
C TYR A 232 -22.06 6.94 13.99
N GLU A 233 -22.40 6.18 12.94
CA GLU A 233 -23.81 5.88 12.63
C GLU A 233 -24.41 4.99 13.71
N LYS A 234 -25.57 5.38 14.26
CA LYS A 234 -26.34 4.61 15.25
C LYS A 234 -25.48 4.07 16.42
N GLU A 235 -24.44 4.79 16.78
CA GLU A 235 -23.55 4.44 17.90
C GLU A 235 -22.87 3.07 17.77
N HIS A 236 -22.52 2.65 16.53
CA HIS A 236 -21.87 1.36 16.29
C HIS A 236 -20.57 1.18 17.06
N TYR A 237 -19.90 2.29 17.49
CA TYR A 237 -18.70 2.26 18.33
C TYR A 237 -18.87 1.41 19.61
N GLN A 238 -20.08 1.23 20.12
CA GLN A 238 -20.33 0.41 21.31
C GLN A 238 -20.04 -1.09 21.10
N GLN A 239 -20.09 -1.58 19.86
CA GLN A 239 -19.84 -2.98 19.51
C GLN A 239 -18.40 -3.20 19.02
N VAL A 240 -17.67 -2.13 18.73
CA VAL A 240 -16.32 -2.21 18.19
C VAL A 240 -15.31 -2.54 19.28
N GLY A 241 -14.43 -3.47 19.00
CA GLY A 241 -13.34 -3.86 19.90
C GLY A 241 -12.01 -3.24 19.50
N VAL A 242 -11.79 -3.07 18.20
CA VAL A 242 -10.55 -2.50 17.65
C VAL A 242 -10.77 -1.98 16.23
N VAL A 243 -10.04 -0.94 15.89
CA VAL A 243 -9.94 -0.40 14.53
C VAL A 243 -8.54 -0.71 13.99
N ILE A 244 -8.45 -1.29 12.81
CA ILE A 244 -7.21 -1.45 12.04
C ILE A 244 -7.31 -0.52 10.85
N THR A 245 -6.32 0.35 10.65
CA THR A 245 -6.33 1.30 9.54
C THR A 245 -4.98 1.37 8.85
N ASP A 246 -4.98 1.38 7.51
CA ASP A 246 -3.79 1.80 6.76
C ASP A 246 -3.53 3.29 6.97
N LEU A 247 -2.30 3.74 6.72
CA LEU A 247 -1.92 5.14 6.74
C LEU A 247 -2.30 5.87 5.45
N GLU A 248 -2.13 5.22 4.33
CA GLU A 248 -2.17 5.85 2.99
C GLU A 248 -3.45 5.48 2.25
N MET A 249 -4.54 6.15 2.55
CA MET A 249 -5.82 5.89 1.91
C MET A 249 -6.39 7.16 1.25
N PRO A 250 -7.14 7.01 0.13
CA PRO A 250 -7.92 8.11 -0.45
C PRO A 250 -8.89 8.73 0.57
N VAL A 251 -9.23 9.99 0.37
CA VAL A 251 -10.16 10.82 1.16
C VAL A 251 -9.57 11.28 2.48
N ILE A 252 -9.20 10.38 3.37
CA ILE A 252 -8.50 10.72 4.63
C ILE A 252 -7.45 9.67 4.97
N SER A 253 -6.35 10.12 5.56
CA SER A 253 -5.25 9.23 6.00
C SER A 253 -5.59 8.49 7.29
N GLY A 254 -4.89 7.38 7.56
CA GLY A 254 -5.05 6.63 8.82
C GLY A 254 -4.70 7.46 10.06
N PHE A 255 -3.80 8.43 9.95
CA PHE A 255 -3.55 9.35 11.06
C PHE A 255 -4.74 10.26 11.36
N GLU A 256 -5.50 10.69 10.35
CA GLU A 256 -6.70 11.48 10.57
C GLU A 256 -7.83 10.60 11.16
N VAL A 257 -7.92 9.32 10.77
CA VAL A 257 -8.81 8.34 11.42
C VAL A 257 -8.46 8.20 12.89
N LEU A 258 -7.19 7.93 13.22
CA LEU A 258 -6.70 7.80 14.59
C LEU A 258 -7.02 9.05 15.42
N LYS A 259 -6.65 10.22 14.92
CA LYS A 259 -6.89 11.50 15.59
C LYS A 259 -8.37 11.76 15.85
N THR A 260 -9.23 11.44 14.87
CA THR A 260 -10.68 11.61 15.00
C THR A 260 -11.24 10.71 16.10
N ILE A 261 -10.83 9.44 16.14
CA ILE A 261 -11.27 8.48 17.15
C ILE A 261 -10.80 8.90 18.56
N LYS A 262 -9.52 9.30 18.70
CA LYS A 262 -8.93 9.67 20.01
C LYS A 262 -9.38 11.05 20.51
N ALA A 263 -9.88 11.92 19.64
CA ALA A 263 -10.39 13.24 20.04
C ALA A 263 -11.85 13.24 20.54
N ASP A 264 -12.62 12.19 20.31
CA ASP A 264 -14.03 12.08 20.71
C ASP A 264 -14.14 11.23 21.98
N SER A 265 -14.68 11.82 23.06
CA SER A 265 -14.83 11.14 24.37
C SER A 265 -15.67 9.85 24.33
N ARG A 266 -16.48 9.66 23.28
CA ARG A 266 -17.26 8.44 23.07
C ARG A 266 -16.40 7.29 22.52
N THR A 267 -15.32 7.60 21.82
CA THR A 267 -14.49 6.64 21.08
C THR A 267 -13.02 6.65 21.45
N GLU A 268 -12.54 7.61 22.27
CA GLU A 268 -11.13 7.73 22.69
C GLU A 268 -10.57 6.43 23.30
N HIS A 269 -11.43 5.66 23.97
CA HIS A 269 -11.09 4.38 24.58
C HIS A 269 -10.92 3.24 23.57
N LEU A 270 -11.39 3.39 22.32
CA LEU A 270 -11.27 2.34 21.31
C LEU A 270 -9.80 2.18 20.88
N PRO A 271 -9.29 0.94 20.92
CA PRO A 271 -7.96 0.67 20.39
C PRO A 271 -7.89 0.89 18.88
N VAL A 272 -6.83 1.58 18.44
CA VAL A 272 -6.53 1.81 17.02
C VAL A 272 -5.14 1.27 16.71
N ILE A 273 -5.08 0.33 15.76
CA ILE A 273 -3.86 -0.28 15.25
C ILE A 273 -3.60 0.29 13.85
N ILE A 274 -2.45 0.91 13.66
CA ILE A 274 -1.98 1.31 12.33
C ILE A 274 -1.33 0.10 11.66
N ASN A 275 -1.74 -0.24 10.45
CA ASN A 275 -1.17 -1.31 9.62
C ASN A 275 -0.65 -0.72 8.32
N SER A 276 0.66 -0.49 8.20
CA SER A 276 1.21 0.26 7.08
C SER A 276 2.45 -0.39 6.48
N SER A 277 2.62 -0.24 5.16
CA SER A 277 3.87 -0.55 4.47
C SER A 277 5.01 0.44 4.78
N MET A 278 4.68 1.60 5.37
CA MET A 278 5.61 2.67 5.72
C MET A 278 6.01 2.60 7.20
N SER A 279 7.04 1.85 7.50
CA SER A 279 7.52 1.58 8.87
C SER A 279 8.64 2.51 9.36
N SER A 280 8.73 3.74 8.85
CA SER A 280 9.75 4.70 9.30
C SER A 280 9.61 5.03 10.80
N ASP A 281 10.73 5.28 11.45
CA ASP A 281 10.74 5.69 12.87
C ASP A 281 9.87 6.94 13.11
N SER A 282 9.86 7.88 12.15
CA SER A 282 9.03 9.09 12.21
C SER A 282 7.54 8.76 12.24
N ASN A 283 7.07 7.81 11.41
CA ASN A 283 5.67 7.39 11.39
C ASN A 283 5.28 6.65 12.68
N ARG A 284 6.17 5.79 13.20
CA ARG A 284 5.96 5.11 14.49
C ARG A 284 5.87 6.11 15.65
N GLN A 285 6.78 7.09 15.70
CA GLN A 285 6.76 8.13 16.73
C GLN A 285 5.51 9.00 16.63
N LEU A 286 5.06 9.35 15.41
CA LEU A 286 3.83 10.09 15.21
C LEU A 286 2.62 9.28 15.67
N ALA A 287 2.49 8.03 15.26
CA ALA A 287 1.41 7.15 15.72
C ALA A 287 1.36 7.09 17.25
N GLN A 288 2.51 6.92 17.90
CA GLN A 288 2.62 6.91 19.36
C GLN A 288 2.21 8.25 19.97
N SER A 289 2.60 9.39 19.38
CA SER A 289 2.24 10.72 19.86
C SER A 289 0.74 11.03 19.72
N LEU A 290 0.06 10.34 18.80
CA LEU A 290 -1.39 10.40 18.57
C LEU A 290 -2.15 9.28 19.32
N GLU A 291 -1.46 8.59 20.25
CA GLU A 291 -2.03 7.56 21.11
C GLU A 291 -2.55 6.32 20.35
N ALA A 292 -1.87 5.93 19.25
CA ALA A 292 -2.12 4.65 18.63
C ALA A 292 -1.78 3.50 19.60
N ASP A 293 -2.64 2.50 19.67
CA ASP A 293 -2.46 1.33 20.53
C ASP A 293 -1.49 0.32 19.91
N GLY A 294 -1.27 0.42 18.60
CA GLY A 294 -0.30 -0.39 17.88
C GLY A 294 0.11 0.19 16.53
N PHE A 295 1.31 -0.20 16.08
CA PHE A 295 1.80 0.09 14.72
C PHE A 295 2.46 -1.16 14.17
N VAL A 296 1.83 -1.77 13.18
CA VAL A 296 2.26 -3.03 12.57
C VAL A 296 2.66 -2.78 11.13
N VAL A 297 3.73 -3.44 10.69
CA VAL A 297 4.13 -3.45 9.28
C VAL A 297 3.22 -4.40 8.51
N LYS A 298 2.71 -3.97 7.35
CA LYS A 298 1.88 -4.82 6.47
C LYS A 298 2.58 -6.17 6.23
N SER A 299 1.79 -7.23 6.14
CA SER A 299 2.24 -8.64 5.99
C SER A 299 2.94 -9.24 7.22
N ASN A 300 3.00 -8.55 8.36
CA ASN A 300 3.49 -9.16 9.60
C ASN A 300 2.35 -9.82 10.38
N ILE A 301 1.96 -11.03 9.95
CA ILE A 301 0.83 -11.80 10.48
C ILE A 301 0.95 -12.04 11.98
N LEU A 302 2.15 -12.39 12.45
CA LEU A 302 2.38 -12.69 13.88
C LEU A 302 2.21 -11.44 14.74
N GLU A 303 2.70 -10.29 14.30
CA GLU A 303 2.57 -9.03 15.04
C GLU A 303 1.10 -8.57 15.11
N ILE A 304 0.33 -8.72 14.01
CA ILE A 304 -1.11 -8.45 13.99
C ILE A 304 -1.84 -9.38 14.98
N HIS A 305 -1.53 -10.69 14.96
CA HIS A 305 -2.11 -11.66 15.87
C HIS A 305 -1.87 -11.30 17.34
N GLU A 306 -0.61 -11.01 17.71
CA GLU A 306 -0.26 -10.63 19.09
C GLU A 306 -0.95 -9.33 19.52
N MET A 307 -1.03 -8.34 18.63
CA MET A 307 -1.75 -7.09 18.92
C MET A 307 -3.23 -7.32 19.13
N LEU A 308 -3.89 -8.09 18.25
CA LEU A 308 -5.33 -8.40 18.39
C LEU A 308 -5.58 -9.21 19.65
N LYS A 309 -4.74 -10.19 19.99
CA LYS A 309 -4.84 -10.98 21.21
C LYS A 309 -4.76 -10.10 22.45
N LYS A 310 -3.78 -9.19 22.50
CA LYS A 310 -3.61 -8.23 23.60
C LYS A 310 -4.80 -7.27 23.74
N THR A 311 -5.38 -6.84 22.63
CA THR A 311 -6.41 -5.79 22.58
C THR A 311 -7.81 -6.35 22.86
N LEU A 312 -8.08 -7.61 22.50
CA LEU A 312 -9.39 -8.23 22.60
C LEU A 312 -9.52 -9.15 23.85
N SER A 313 -8.43 -9.40 24.58
CA SER A 313 -8.43 -10.07 25.87
C SER A 313 -8.90 -9.12 26.96
#